data_4d622632fd99aaa2e76c399d74d1cec2
#
_entry.id   4d622632fd99aaa2e76c399d74d1cec2
#
_cell.length_a   1.000
_cell.length_b   1.000
_cell.length_c   1.000
_cell.angle_alpha   90.00
_cell.angle_beta   90.00
_cell.angle_gamma   90.00
#
_symmetry.space_group_name_H-M   'P 1'
#
loop_
_entity.id
_entity.type
_entity.pdbx_description
1 polymer ?
#
loop_
_entity_poly.entity_id
_entity_poly.type
_entity_poly.pdbx_seq_one_letter_code
_entity_poly.pdbx_strand_id
1 'polypeptide(L)'
;MKKYALLTASIMAALVTACGKTDNKEVVTTAKPEAPEVTAPTAQLEEVFTDSTYQLTGIAVSPDGRVFTNYPYWLDKHSYSLVEVKDGKPVPYPDAKWNSFKKGDNGSNTFVCVQAVVADEKGYLWVVDAAGIGLGPVYKNSNKVIKIKLADNTIERIYKFPESVAGKDSYINDIRIDNTNGFAYMTSSSNGGIVVLNTKTGDSRFVFHDSKTVLSDPAYHFTINGKEFAKADGSIPKINSDGIALTPDKAWLYYKPLTDDKLYRVNTALLRDFSTSLQTIDSKVEDLGHFITTDGMEFDKEGNLYLGDLEKSSIVKITPDLKMHTLITDPEKLIWPDSYSISADGYLYISISQIQQMPWFNNNINKTEKPYKLLRLKL
;
A
#
# COMPACT_ATOMS: atom_id res chain seq x y z
N MET A 1 33.47 -12.63 -57.44
CA MET A 1 32.98 -13.01 -58.79
C MET A 1 31.63 -13.65 -58.65
N LYS A 2 30.72 -13.22 -59.45
CA LYS A 2 29.32 -13.59 -59.76
C LYS A 2 28.25 -12.72 -59.13
N LYS A 3 27.87 -11.82 -59.94
CA LYS A 3 26.64 -11.04 -60.14
C LYS A 3 25.48 -11.94 -60.56
N TYR A 4 24.27 -11.52 -60.30
CA TYR A 4 23.04 -11.60 -61.14
C TYR A 4 21.90 -11.09 -60.25
N ALA A 5 21.07 -10.21 -60.57
CA ALA A 5 20.47 -9.51 -61.73
C ALA A 5 18.97 -9.31 -61.37
N LEU A 6 18.53 -8.06 -61.50
CA LEU A 6 17.12 -7.62 -61.40
C LEU A 6 16.26 -8.27 -62.49
N LEU A 7 14.98 -8.49 -62.16
CA LEU A 7 13.92 -8.59 -63.17
C LEU A 7 12.72 -7.75 -62.72
N THR A 8 12.47 -6.67 -63.45
CA THR A 8 11.28 -5.84 -63.46
C THR A 8 10.25 -6.45 -64.40
N ALA A 9 9.02 -6.56 -64.00
CA ALA A 9 7.89 -6.88 -64.87
C ALA A 9 6.84 -5.76 -64.78
N SER A 10 6.75 -4.99 -65.87
CA SER A 10 5.68 -4.02 -66.11
C SER A 10 4.47 -4.76 -66.71
N ILE A 11 3.28 -4.47 -66.21
CA ILE A 11 2.01 -4.86 -66.86
C ILE A 11 1.24 -3.59 -67.19
N MET A 12 0.97 -3.43 -68.47
CA MET A 12 0.21 -2.38 -69.14
C MET A 12 -1.29 -2.57 -68.90
N ALA A 13 -1.99 -1.54 -68.49
CA ALA A 13 -3.45 -1.51 -68.39
C ALA A 13 -4.07 -1.05 -69.74
N ALA A 14 -5.02 -1.82 -70.19
CA ALA A 14 -5.86 -1.43 -71.35
C ALA A 14 -7.15 -0.78 -70.86
N LEU A 15 -7.41 0.43 -71.35
CA LEU A 15 -8.68 1.16 -71.18
C LEU A 15 -9.72 0.60 -72.15
N VAL A 16 -10.88 0.23 -71.64
CA VAL A 16 -12.09 0.05 -72.45
C VAL A 16 -13.16 1.01 -71.89
N THR A 17 -13.50 1.97 -72.78
CA THR A 17 -14.62 2.89 -72.59
C THR A 17 -15.91 2.24 -73.04
N ALA A 18 -16.88 2.13 -72.09
CA ALA A 18 -18.28 1.84 -72.38
C ALA A 18 -19.19 2.93 -71.78
N CYS A 19 -19.85 3.67 -72.65
CA CYS A 19 -20.95 4.57 -72.25
C CYS A 19 -22.21 3.79 -71.87
N GLY A 20 -22.74 4.06 -70.67
CA GLY A 20 -24.01 3.53 -70.20
C GLY A 20 -24.69 4.57 -69.28
N LYS A 21 -25.93 4.91 -69.61
CA LYS A 21 -26.75 5.92 -68.98
C LYS A 21 -26.91 5.80 -67.49
N THR A 22 -26.75 6.87 -66.77
CA THR A 22 -26.98 7.02 -65.34
C THR A 22 -28.48 7.16 -65.00
N ASP A 23 -29.00 6.18 -64.27
CA ASP A 23 -30.21 6.39 -63.41
C ASP A 23 -29.74 6.74 -62.00
N ASN A 24 -29.93 7.99 -61.62
CA ASN A 24 -29.71 8.46 -60.26
C ASN A 24 -30.79 7.89 -59.34
N LYS A 25 -30.48 6.86 -58.56
CA LYS A 25 -31.22 6.55 -57.32
C LYS A 25 -30.42 7.13 -56.16
N GLU A 26 -30.94 8.20 -55.55
CA GLU A 26 -30.46 8.66 -54.24
C GLU A 26 -30.60 7.54 -53.22
N VAL A 27 -29.49 7.02 -52.74
CA VAL A 27 -29.44 6.15 -51.54
C VAL A 27 -29.48 7.07 -50.33
N VAL A 28 -30.64 7.22 -49.73
CA VAL A 28 -30.82 7.85 -48.43
C VAL A 28 -30.20 6.86 -47.42
N THR A 29 -28.96 7.06 -47.04
CA THR A 29 -28.37 6.42 -45.87
C THR A 29 -28.97 7.06 -44.61
N THR A 30 -29.95 6.41 -43.98
CA THR A 30 -30.38 6.74 -42.63
C THR A 30 -29.22 6.43 -41.68
N ALA A 31 -28.54 7.47 -41.19
CA ALA A 31 -27.58 7.35 -40.10
C ALA A 31 -28.33 6.78 -38.89
N LYS A 32 -27.84 5.63 -38.39
CA LYS A 32 -28.29 5.03 -37.14
C LYS A 32 -27.95 6.04 -36.04
N PRO A 33 -28.88 6.39 -35.13
CA PRO A 33 -28.56 7.27 -34.01
C PRO A 33 -27.43 6.64 -33.23
N GLU A 34 -26.32 7.34 -33.09
CA GLU A 34 -25.24 7.02 -32.19
C GLU A 34 -25.82 7.05 -30.77
N ALA A 35 -25.77 5.95 -30.06
CA ALA A 35 -26.16 5.89 -28.66
C ALA A 35 -25.28 6.90 -27.90
N PRO A 36 -25.83 7.66 -26.93
CA PRO A 36 -25.02 8.60 -26.16
C PRO A 36 -23.87 7.84 -25.51
N GLU A 37 -22.65 8.29 -25.78
CA GLU A 37 -21.43 7.80 -25.14
C GLU A 37 -21.60 8.07 -23.65
N VAL A 38 -21.85 7.03 -22.87
CA VAL A 38 -21.87 7.11 -21.41
C VAL A 38 -20.40 7.31 -21.01
N THR A 39 -20.00 8.57 -20.90
CA THR A 39 -18.70 8.89 -20.31
C THR A 39 -18.71 8.33 -18.91
N ALA A 40 -17.84 7.35 -18.65
CA ALA A 40 -17.60 6.87 -17.29
C ALA A 40 -17.29 8.07 -16.41
N PRO A 41 -17.83 8.16 -15.18
CA PRO A 41 -17.55 9.27 -14.28
C PRO A 41 -16.05 9.38 -14.12
N THR A 42 -15.50 10.58 -14.38
CA THR A 42 -14.08 10.85 -14.18
C THR A 42 -13.76 10.58 -12.72
N ALA A 43 -12.85 9.66 -12.45
CA ALA A 43 -12.43 9.33 -11.10
C ALA A 43 -12.01 10.60 -10.36
N GLN A 44 -12.57 10.88 -9.19
CA GLN A 44 -12.33 12.09 -8.42
C GLN A 44 -11.92 11.77 -6.99
N LEU A 45 -10.84 12.42 -6.53
CA LEU A 45 -10.42 12.35 -5.14
C LEU A 45 -11.24 13.31 -4.28
N GLU A 46 -11.85 12.76 -3.23
CA GLU A 46 -12.62 13.50 -2.22
C GLU A 46 -11.83 13.58 -0.91
N GLU A 47 -11.80 14.74 -0.26
CA GLU A 47 -11.22 14.89 1.08
C GLU A 47 -12.19 14.34 2.13
N VAL A 48 -11.68 13.44 2.99
CA VAL A 48 -12.43 12.82 4.11
C VAL A 48 -12.10 13.49 5.44
N PHE A 49 -10.82 13.79 5.62
CA PHE A 49 -10.31 14.37 6.86
C PHE A 49 -9.03 15.16 6.58
N THR A 50 -8.82 16.19 7.36
CA THR A 50 -7.58 16.98 7.34
C THR A 50 -7.06 17.21 8.75
N ASP A 51 -5.72 17.10 8.93
CA ASP A 51 -5.05 17.41 10.19
C ASP A 51 -3.96 18.45 10.01
N SER A 52 -4.07 19.57 10.71
CA SER A 52 -3.08 20.66 10.66
C SER A 52 -1.98 20.50 11.72
N THR A 53 -1.98 19.41 12.48
CA THR A 53 -1.09 19.23 13.63
C THR A 53 -0.01 18.20 13.37
N TYR A 54 -0.40 16.96 13.06
CA TYR A 54 0.51 15.81 12.98
C TYR A 54 0.46 15.11 11.63
N GLN A 55 1.62 14.60 11.22
CA GLN A 55 1.75 13.71 10.07
C GLN A 55 1.03 12.39 10.34
N LEU A 56 0.20 11.96 9.41
CA LEU A 56 -0.51 10.70 9.45
C LEU A 56 0.05 9.72 8.43
N THR A 57 -0.05 8.41 8.70
CA THR A 57 0.41 7.36 7.79
C THR A 57 -0.69 6.33 7.51
N GLY A 58 -1.33 5.76 8.52
CA GLY A 58 -2.33 4.72 8.34
C GLY A 58 -3.75 5.23 8.13
N ILE A 59 -4.56 4.39 7.53
CA ILE A 59 -6.00 4.56 7.39
C ILE A 59 -6.72 3.22 7.57
N ALA A 60 -7.77 3.19 8.36
CA ALA A 60 -8.67 2.04 8.46
C ALA A 60 -10.13 2.50 8.45
N VAL A 61 -10.95 1.82 7.67
CA VAL A 61 -12.39 2.02 7.66
C VAL A 61 -13.05 0.73 8.11
N SER A 62 -13.81 0.81 9.20
CA SER A 62 -14.52 -0.36 9.73
C SER A 62 -15.75 -0.72 8.89
N PRO A 63 -16.29 -1.95 9.02
CA PRO A 63 -17.48 -2.36 8.29
C PRO A 63 -18.71 -1.47 8.52
N ASP A 64 -18.79 -0.80 9.67
CA ASP A 64 -19.85 0.16 10.03
C ASP A 64 -19.51 1.61 9.67
N GLY A 65 -18.41 1.84 8.93
CA GLY A 65 -18.04 3.13 8.36
C GLY A 65 -17.26 4.07 9.29
N ARG A 66 -16.78 3.60 10.45
CA ARG A 66 -15.89 4.38 11.32
C ARG A 66 -14.51 4.50 10.67
N VAL A 67 -13.92 5.68 10.75
CA VAL A 67 -12.62 6.00 10.15
C VAL A 67 -11.58 6.20 11.25
N PHE A 68 -10.44 5.52 11.10
CA PHE A 68 -9.31 5.60 12.03
C PHE A 68 -8.04 5.99 11.27
N THR A 69 -7.18 6.75 11.93
CA THR A 69 -5.85 7.08 11.41
C THR A 69 -4.83 7.14 12.55
N ASN A 70 -3.57 6.93 12.22
CA ASN A 70 -2.49 6.97 13.19
C ASN A 70 -1.44 8.02 12.83
N TYR A 71 -0.73 8.45 13.87
CA TYR A 71 0.36 9.43 13.82
C TYR A 71 1.61 8.75 14.39
N PRO A 72 2.59 8.38 13.57
CA PRO A 72 3.82 7.78 14.08
C PRO A 72 4.65 8.81 14.85
N TYR A 73 5.29 8.40 15.92
CA TYR A 73 6.17 9.26 16.70
C TYR A 73 7.54 9.39 16.00
N TRP A 74 7.55 10.02 14.84
CA TRP A 74 8.76 10.23 14.05
C TRP A 74 9.45 11.56 14.34
N LEU A 75 8.68 12.61 14.61
CA LEU A 75 9.17 13.94 14.92
C LEU A 75 8.85 14.31 16.39
N ASP A 76 9.51 15.34 16.91
CA ASP A 76 9.54 15.66 18.34
C ASP A 76 8.20 15.98 19.02
N LYS A 77 7.20 16.41 18.27
CA LYS A 77 5.88 16.74 18.84
C LYS A 77 4.89 15.68 18.50
N HIS A 78 4.33 15.05 19.53
CA HIS A 78 3.40 13.95 19.40
C HIS A 78 2.45 13.94 20.59
N SER A 79 1.15 14.11 20.35
CA SER A 79 0.10 14.08 21.39
C SER A 79 -0.82 12.89 21.25
N TYR A 80 -0.97 12.37 20.04
CA TYR A 80 -1.82 11.22 19.74
C TYR A 80 -1.04 10.23 18.87
N SER A 81 -1.24 8.95 19.13
CA SER A 81 -0.72 7.89 18.26
C SER A 81 -1.81 7.29 17.38
N LEU A 82 -3.05 7.27 17.89
CA LEU A 82 -4.20 6.69 17.19
C LEU A 82 -5.45 7.49 17.51
N VAL A 83 -6.21 7.82 16.48
CA VAL A 83 -7.47 8.54 16.61
C VAL A 83 -8.58 7.89 15.78
N GLU A 84 -9.82 8.09 16.21
CA GLU A 84 -11.01 7.95 15.40
C GLU A 84 -11.41 9.34 14.86
N VAL A 85 -11.73 9.42 13.57
CA VAL A 85 -12.23 10.66 12.96
C VAL A 85 -13.74 10.76 13.22
N LYS A 86 -14.16 11.70 14.06
CA LYS A 86 -15.56 11.97 14.40
C LYS A 86 -15.92 13.40 14.05
N ASP A 87 -16.93 13.57 13.21
CA ASP A 87 -17.39 14.90 12.76
C ASP A 87 -16.23 15.78 12.24
N GLY A 88 -15.32 15.16 11.46
CA GLY A 88 -14.14 15.82 10.91
C GLY A 88 -13.05 16.18 11.94
N LYS A 89 -13.09 15.62 13.17
CA LYS A 89 -12.13 15.89 14.24
C LYS A 89 -11.41 14.62 14.69
N PRO A 90 -10.12 14.70 15.04
CA PRO A 90 -9.37 13.57 15.61
C PRO A 90 -9.76 13.39 17.09
N VAL A 91 -10.27 12.21 17.44
CA VAL A 91 -10.60 11.82 18.82
C VAL A 91 -9.66 10.69 19.24
N PRO A 92 -8.86 10.84 20.31
CA PRO A 92 -7.95 9.80 20.80
C PRO A 92 -8.66 8.44 20.99
N TYR A 93 -8.13 7.39 20.35
CA TYR A 93 -8.76 6.07 20.35
C TYR A 93 -7.78 4.99 20.88
N PRO A 94 -8.22 3.97 21.64
CA PRO A 94 -9.58 3.78 22.16
C PRO A 94 -9.92 4.78 23.27
N ASP A 95 -8.91 5.40 23.87
CA ASP A 95 -9.04 6.40 24.92
C ASP A 95 -7.78 7.26 25.07
N ALA A 96 -7.84 8.28 25.93
CA ALA A 96 -6.70 9.17 26.22
C ALA A 96 -5.55 8.44 26.94
N LYS A 97 -5.80 7.38 27.70
CA LYS A 97 -4.77 6.64 28.43
C LYS A 97 -3.84 5.90 27.48
N TRP A 98 -4.38 5.23 26.46
CA TRP A 98 -3.56 4.56 25.43
C TRP A 98 -2.70 5.54 24.66
N ASN A 99 -3.15 6.78 24.50
CA ASN A 99 -2.45 7.87 23.83
C ASN A 99 -1.57 8.73 24.77
N SER A 100 -1.36 8.33 26.02
CA SER A 100 -0.67 9.15 27.05
C SER A 100 0.83 8.91 27.17
N PHE A 101 1.44 8.10 26.30
CA PHE A 101 2.87 7.77 26.36
C PHE A 101 3.74 9.02 26.39
N LYS A 102 4.72 9.00 27.28
CA LYS A 102 5.80 9.99 27.35
C LYS A 102 7.16 9.30 27.31
N LYS A 103 8.12 9.91 26.65
CA LYS A 103 9.49 9.41 26.60
C LYS A 103 10.02 9.26 28.04
N GLY A 104 10.38 8.03 28.41
CA GLY A 104 10.72 7.66 29.79
C GLY A 104 9.83 6.52 30.34
N ASP A 105 8.57 6.47 29.93
CA ASP A 105 7.64 5.39 30.31
C ASP A 105 8.11 4.03 29.79
N ASN A 106 7.49 2.94 30.27
CA ASN A 106 7.83 1.60 29.78
C ASN A 106 7.18 1.21 28.44
N GLY A 107 6.11 1.93 28.03
CA GLY A 107 5.41 1.70 26.77
C GLY A 107 4.52 0.45 26.70
N SER A 108 4.42 -0.35 27.77
CA SER A 108 3.75 -1.68 27.70
C SER A 108 2.24 -1.59 27.50
N ASN A 109 1.58 -0.58 28.09
CA ASN A 109 0.14 -0.38 28.09
C ASN A 109 -0.27 1.00 27.54
N THR A 110 0.55 1.55 26.67
CA THR A 110 0.33 2.79 25.90
C THR A 110 0.87 2.61 24.51
N PHE A 111 0.42 3.39 23.56
CA PHE A 111 1.02 3.46 22.22
C PHE A 111 2.32 4.25 22.28
N VAL A 112 3.39 3.68 21.75
CA VAL A 112 4.72 4.34 21.69
C VAL A 112 4.94 5.00 20.33
N CYS A 113 4.79 4.23 19.25
CA CYS A 113 4.93 4.70 17.88
C CYS A 113 4.07 3.81 16.99
N VAL A 114 2.79 4.16 16.85
CA VAL A 114 1.85 3.42 16.01
C VAL A 114 2.18 3.65 14.55
N GLN A 115 2.43 2.57 13.82
CA GLN A 115 2.81 2.60 12.40
C GLN A 115 1.63 2.32 11.49
N ALA A 116 0.79 1.35 11.81
CA ALA A 116 -0.33 0.98 10.95
C ALA A 116 -1.59 0.62 11.75
N VAL A 117 -2.73 0.76 11.09
CA VAL A 117 -4.05 0.37 11.57
C VAL A 117 -4.83 -0.34 10.48
N VAL A 118 -5.51 -1.44 10.84
CA VAL A 118 -6.38 -2.19 9.93
C VAL A 118 -7.66 -2.58 10.66
N ALA A 119 -8.81 -2.28 10.05
CA ALA A 119 -10.11 -2.78 10.54
C ALA A 119 -10.46 -4.08 9.82
N ASP A 120 -10.83 -5.11 10.59
CA ASP A 120 -11.20 -6.39 10.01
C ASP A 120 -12.73 -6.54 9.83
N GLU A 121 -13.12 -7.52 9.05
CA GLU A 121 -14.53 -7.82 8.74
C GLU A 121 -15.33 -8.36 9.95
N LYS A 122 -14.66 -8.68 11.07
CA LYS A 122 -15.27 -9.14 12.32
C LYS A 122 -15.49 -8.03 13.33
N GLY A 123 -15.19 -6.79 12.98
CA GLY A 123 -15.40 -5.63 13.83
C GLY A 123 -14.30 -5.42 14.87
N TYR A 124 -13.06 -5.72 14.51
CA TYR A 124 -11.89 -5.39 15.31
C TYR A 124 -11.00 -4.41 14.57
N LEU A 125 -10.38 -3.51 15.31
CA LEU A 125 -9.26 -2.70 14.86
C LEU A 125 -7.96 -3.34 15.34
N TRP A 126 -7.06 -3.59 14.40
CA TRP A 126 -5.71 -4.07 14.66
C TRP A 126 -4.73 -2.90 14.54
N VAL A 127 -3.92 -2.72 15.56
CA VAL A 127 -2.99 -1.59 15.68
C VAL A 127 -1.58 -2.13 15.79
N VAL A 128 -0.72 -1.74 14.87
CA VAL A 128 0.70 -2.07 14.90
C VAL A 128 1.45 -0.94 15.59
N ASP A 129 1.96 -1.19 16.77
CA ASP A 129 2.86 -0.31 17.49
C ASP A 129 4.30 -0.81 17.29
N ALA A 130 4.98 -0.26 16.31
CA ALA A 130 6.37 -0.58 16.01
C ALA A 130 7.33 -0.16 17.15
N ALA A 131 6.89 0.76 17.99
CA ALA A 131 7.65 1.35 19.08
C ALA A 131 9.03 1.93 18.66
N GLY A 132 9.20 2.27 17.38
CA GLY A 132 10.42 2.80 16.77
C GLY A 132 10.39 4.31 16.68
N ILE A 133 10.60 5.02 17.78
CA ILE A 133 10.59 6.49 17.82
C ILE A 133 11.63 7.06 16.85
N GLY A 134 11.21 7.92 15.93
CA GLY A 134 12.09 8.51 14.92
C GLY A 134 12.67 7.49 13.93
N LEU A 135 11.96 6.39 13.63
CA LEU A 135 12.45 5.21 12.92
C LEU A 135 13.69 4.56 13.56
N GLY A 136 13.87 4.81 14.85
CA GLY A 136 14.94 4.21 15.64
C GLY A 136 14.64 2.78 16.11
N PRO A 137 15.54 2.19 16.89
CA PRO A 137 15.36 0.87 17.48
C PRO A 137 14.10 0.77 18.33
N VAL A 138 13.58 -0.45 18.48
CA VAL A 138 12.43 -0.74 19.33
C VAL A 138 12.65 -0.22 20.76
N TYR A 139 11.78 0.66 21.18
CA TYR A 139 11.85 1.30 22.49
C TYR A 139 11.49 0.33 23.62
N LYS A 140 12.46 0.00 24.49
CA LYS A 140 12.27 -0.84 25.70
C LYS A 140 11.46 -2.14 25.45
N ASN A 141 11.65 -2.79 24.30
CA ASN A 141 10.92 -4.00 23.90
C ASN A 141 9.39 -3.83 23.99
N SER A 142 8.88 -2.65 23.63
CA SER A 142 7.45 -2.30 23.76
C SER A 142 6.67 -2.41 22.45
N ASN A 143 7.31 -2.89 21.37
CA ASN A 143 6.62 -3.20 20.12
C ASN A 143 5.55 -4.29 20.34
N LYS A 144 4.41 -4.12 19.68
CA LYS A 144 3.25 -4.98 19.90
C LYS A 144 2.21 -4.80 18.81
N VAL A 145 1.33 -5.78 18.71
CA VAL A 145 0.06 -5.64 17.98
C VAL A 145 -1.07 -5.65 19.00
N ILE A 146 -1.98 -4.72 18.86
CA ILE A 146 -3.14 -4.56 19.74
C ILE A 146 -4.40 -4.84 18.95
N LYS A 147 -5.23 -5.76 19.42
CA LYS A 147 -6.56 -6.06 18.89
C LYS A 147 -7.61 -5.37 19.76
N ILE A 148 -8.38 -4.47 19.16
CA ILE A 148 -9.40 -3.65 19.83
C ILE A 148 -10.77 -4.03 19.28
N LYS A 149 -11.70 -4.34 20.17
CA LYS A 149 -13.08 -4.63 19.79
C LYS A 149 -13.83 -3.32 19.55
N LEU A 150 -14.34 -3.13 18.32
CA LEU A 150 -14.98 -1.88 17.92
C LEU A 150 -16.34 -1.65 18.57
N ALA A 151 -17.06 -2.71 18.93
CA ALA A 151 -18.39 -2.63 19.51
C ALA A 151 -18.44 -1.89 20.88
N ASP A 152 -17.37 -1.99 21.65
CA ASP A 152 -17.27 -1.40 23.00
C ASP A 152 -15.95 -0.65 23.23
N ASN A 153 -15.10 -0.54 22.20
CA ASN A 153 -13.79 0.13 22.24
C ASN A 153 -12.80 -0.45 23.27
N THR A 154 -12.92 -1.76 23.57
CA THR A 154 -12.07 -2.43 24.57
C THR A 154 -10.89 -3.13 23.92
N ILE A 155 -9.75 -3.14 24.63
CA ILE A 155 -8.60 -3.98 24.24
C ILE A 155 -8.96 -5.43 24.47
N GLU A 156 -9.06 -6.21 23.39
CA GLU A 156 -9.31 -7.65 23.49
C GLU A 156 -8.03 -8.42 23.74
N ARG A 157 -6.94 -8.06 23.05
CA ARG A 157 -5.66 -8.75 23.20
C ARG A 157 -4.49 -7.88 22.79
N ILE A 158 -3.36 -8.10 23.47
CA ILE A 158 -2.04 -7.53 23.14
C ILE A 158 -1.11 -8.67 22.79
N TYR A 159 -0.53 -8.64 21.60
CA TYR A 159 0.48 -9.59 21.14
C TYR A 159 1.85 -8.93 21.24
N LYS A 160 2.74 -9.58 21.99
CA LYS A 160 4.16 -9.21 22.11
C LYS A 160 4.99 -10.25 21.40
N PHE A 161 6.13 -9.86 20.90
CA PHE A 161 6.98 -10.73 20.09
C PHE A 161 8.27 -11.07 20.84
N PRO A 162 8.75 -12.33 20.74
CA PRO A 162 10.10 -12.68 21.18
C PRO A 162 11.16 -11.88 20.42
N GLU A 163 12.33 -11.69 21.03
CA GLU A 163 13.49 -11.01 20.41
C GLU A 163 13.87 -11.63 19.06
N SER A 164 13.74 -12.97 18.93
CA SER A 164 14.02 -13.71 17.68
C SER A 164 13.00 -13.48 16.56
N VAL A 165 11.85 -12.85 16.85
CA VAL A 165 10.79 -12.58 15.88
C VAL A 165 10.72 -11.11 15.51
N ALA A 166 10.70 -10.24 16.52
CA ALA A 166 10.69 -8.80 16.30
C ALA A 166 11.51 -8.12 17.41
N GLY A 167 12.83 -8.27 17.31
CA GLY A 167 13.77 -7.75 18.28
C GLY A 167 14.09 -6.27 18.09
N LYS A 168 15.15 -5.84 18.77
CA LYS A 168 15.55 -4.43 18.87
C LYS A 168 15.65 -3.70 17.54
N ASP A 169 16.14 -4.37 16.51
CA ASP A 169 16.42 -3.74 15.20
C ASP A 169 15.27 -3.97 14.19
N SER A 170 14.14 -4.51 14.64
CA SER A 170 12.95 -4.66 13.80
C SER A 170 12.13 -3.35 13.74
N TYR A 171 11.41 -3.17 12.63
CA TYR A 171 10.37 -2.15 12.52
C TYR A 171 9.17 -2.80 11.86
N ILE A 172 8.25 -3.35 12.71
CA ILE A 172 7.01 -3.93 12.21
C ILE A 172 6.21 -2.80 11.57
N ASN A 173 5.88 -2.94 10.28
CA ASN A 173 5.27 -1.87 9.51
C ASN A 173 3.78 -2.10 9.31
N ASP A 174 3.36 -2.85 8.30
CA ASP A 174 1.95 -3.04 7.98
C ASP A 174 1.47 -4.45 8.35
N ILE A 175 0.16 -4.66 8.42
CA ILE A 175 -0.48 -5.91 8.85
C ILE A 175 -1.64 -6.30 7.96
N ARG A 176 -1.80 -7.62 7.71
CA ARG A 176 -3.00 -8.19 7.08
C ARG A 176 -3.54 -9.33 7.92
N ILE A 177 -4.87 -9.38 8.03
CA ILE A 177 -5.57 -10.28 8.95
C ILE A 177 -6.26 -11.41 8.17
N ASP A 178 -5.94 -12.65 8.53
CA ASP A 178 -6.59 -13.86 8.06
C ASP A 178 -7.51 -14.40 9.16
N ASN A 179 -8.69 -13.85 9.26
CA ASN A 179 -9.70 -14.27 10.23
C ASN A 179 -10.24 -15.69 9.97
N THR A 180 -10.12 -16.18 8.74
CA THR A 180 -10.56 -17.53 8.37
C THR A 180 -9.69 -18.58 9.02
N ASN A 181 -8.38 -18.40 8.97
CA ASN A 181 -7.43 -19.37 9.49
C ASN A 181 -6.90 -18.98 10.89
N GLY A 182 -7.12 -17.74 11.35
CA GLY A 182 -6.68 -17.24 12.65
C GLY A 182 -5.20 -16.85 12.65
N PHE A 183 -4.75 -16.15 11.62
CA PHE A 183 -3.40 -15.65 11.48
C PHE A 183 -3.37 -14.16 11.14
N ALA A 184 -2.23 -13.53 11.38
CA ALA A 184 -1.89 -12.21 10.89
C ALA A 184 -0.47 -12.21 10.33
N TYR A 185 -0.24 -11.39 9.31
CA TYR A 185 1.03 -11.27 8.61
C TYR A 185 1.46 -9.81 8.64
N MET A 186 2.71 -9.56 9.01
CA MET A 186 3.26 -8.20 9.13
C MET A 186 4.61 -8.12 8.43
N THR A 187 4.84 -7.00 7.76
CA THR A 187 6.16 -6.69 7.20
C THR A 187 7.08 -6.08 8.25
N SER A 188 8.38 -6.22 8.05
CA SER A 188 9.42 -5.56 8.85
C SER A 188 10.33 -4.76 7.92
N SER A 189 10.18 -3.44 7.90
CA SER A 189 10.81 -2.57 6.90
C SER A 189 12.27 -2.20 7.21
N SER A 190 12.76 -2.41 8.43
CA SER A 190 14.16 -2.15 8.78
C SER A 190 15.08 -3.32 8.44
N ASN A 191 14.79 -4.53 8.93
CA ASN A 191 15.64 -5.71 8.74
C ASN A 191 15.18 -6.63 7.60
N GLY A 192 14.04 -6.33 6.98
CA GLY A 192 13.45 -7.17 5.92
C GLY A 192 12.91 -8.49 6.44
N GLY A 193 11.73 -8.87 5.99
CA GLY A 193 11.09 -10.12 6.37
C GLY A 193 9.62 -9.96 6.72
N ILE A 194 8.99 -11.07 7.08
CA ILE A 194 7.57 -11.11 7.45
C ILE A 194 7.43 -11.82 8.80
N VAL A 195 6.71 -11.18 9.71
CA VAL A 195 6.25 -11.78 10.97
C VAL A 195 4.91 -12.46 10.73
N VAL A 196 4.85 -13.75 11.05
CA VAL A 196 3.61 -14.55 11.00
C VAL A 196 3.15 -14.78 12.44
N LEU A 197 1.94 -14.36 12.75
CA LEU A 197 1.33 -14.46 14.08
C LEU A 197 0.11 -15.39 14.03
N ASN A 198 0.11 -16.42 14.86
CA ASN A 198 -1.11 -17.18 15.16
C ASN A 198 -1.95 -16.37 16.16
N THR A 199 -3.07 -15.82 15.73
CA THR A 199 -3.88 -14.92 16.57
C THR A 199 -4.64 -15.64 17.68
N LYS A 200 -4.77 -16.98 17.61
CA LYS A 200 -5.44 -17.79 18.65
C LYS A 200 -4.47 -18.13 19.79
N THR A 201 -3.27 -18.62 19.46
CA THR A 201 -2.29 -19.02 20.49
C THR A 201 -1.41 -17.84 20.92
N GLY A 202 -1.05 -16.95 20.04
CA GLY A 202 -0.06 -15.89 20.22
C GLY A 202 1.34 -16.29 19.77
N ASP A 203 1.51 -17.52 19.29
CA ASP A 203 2.79 -17.96 18.72
C ASP A 203 3.09 -17.18 17.46
N SER A 204 4.36 -16.89 17.26
CA SER A 204 4.83 -16.12 16.12
C SER A 204 6.16 -16.63 15.61
N ARG A 205 6.41 -16.40 14.32
CA ARG A 205 7.72 -16.65 13.71
C ARG A 205 8.08 -15.55 12.71
N PHE A 206 9.37 -15.37 12.47
CA PHE A 206 9.91 -14.51 11.44
C PHE A 206 10.35 -15.33 10.25
N VAL A 207 9.96 -14.95 9.04
CA VAL A 207 10.27 -15.65 7.79
C VAL A 207 10.98 -14.71 6.82
N PHE A 208 11.69 -15.29 5.84
CA PHE A 208 12.45 -14.60 4.79
C PHE A 208 13.67 -13.82 5.29
N HIS A 209 14.24 -14.23 6.42
CA HIS A 209 15.48 -13.64 6.90
C HIS A 209 16.55 -13.68 5.79
N ASP A 210 17.13 -12.53 5.45
CA ASP A 210 18.15 -12.36 4.39
C ASP A 210 17.70 -12.74 2.96
N SER A 211 16.41 -12.99 2.73
CA SER A 211 15.91 -13.24 1.39
C SER A 211 15.93 -11.96 0.54
N LYS A 212 16.33 -12.09 -0.72
CA LYS A 212 16.32 -10.99 -1.68
C LYS A 212 14.92 -10.46 -1.97
N THR A 213 13.87 -11.25 -1.67
CA THR A 213 12.50 -10.88 -1.94
C THR A 213 11.92 -9.89 -0.93
N VAL A 214 12.57 -9.72 0.21
CA VAL A 214 12.19 -8.79 1.27
C VAL A 214 13.18 -7.65 1.47
N LEU A 215 14.34 -7.74 0.84
CA LEU A 215 15.37 -6.70 0.91
C LEU A 215 15.27 -5.75 -0.29
N SER A 216 15.46 -4.47 -0.02
CA SER A 216 15.59 -3.44 -1.05
C SER A 216 16.76 -3.74 -1.97
N ASP A 217 16.57 -3.66 -3.30
CA ASP A 217 17.68 -3.82 -4.25
C ASP A 217 18.68 -2.67 -4.05
N PRO A 218 19.98 -2.95 -3.77
CA PRO A 218 20.99 -1.91 -3.61
C PRO A 218 21.16 -1.00 -4.84
N ALA A 219 20.86 -1.53 -6.04
CA ALA A 219 20.99 -0.79 -7.29
C ALA A 219 19.71 -0.04 -7.68
N TYR A 220 18.60 -0.24 -6.96
CA TYR A 220 17.35 0.42 -7.29
C TYR A 220 17.33 1.89 -6.85
N HIS A 221 16.93 2.75 -7.77
CA HIS A 221 16.77 4.19 -7.59
C HIS A 221 15.44 4.61 -8.21
N PHE A 222 14.74 5.51 -7.58
CA PHE A 222 13.50 6.07 -8.13
C PHE A 222 13.42 7.59 -7.89
N THR A 223 12.55 8.25 -8.66
CA THR A 223 12.42 9.71 -8.63
C THR A 223 10.99 10.11 -8.26
N ILE A 224 10.88 11.19 -7.50
CA ILE A 224 9.59 11.82 -7.20
C ILE A 224 9.68 13.27 -7.71
N ASN A 225 8.74 13.64 -8.58
CA ASN A 225 8.73 14.96 -9.22
C ASN A 225 10.07 15.30 -9.91
N GLY A 226 10.68 14.30 -10.57
CA GLY A 226 11.95 14.46 -11.29
C GLY A 226 13.19 14.59 -10.40
N LYS A 227 13.05 14.44 -9.08
CA LYS A 227 14.16 14.43 -8.12
C LYS A 227 14.35 13.02 -7.57
N GLU A 228 15.60 12.54 -7.58
CA GLU A 228 15.95 11.27 -6.94
C GLU A 228 15.58 11.28 -5.45
N PHE A 229 14.94 10.19 -5.00
CA PHE A 229 14.63 10.02 -3.58
C PHE A 229 15.87 9.62 -2.81
N ALA A 230 16.49 10.60 -2.17
CA ALA A 230 17.74 10.44 -1.44
C ALA A 230 17.68 11.18 -0.09
N LYS A 231 18.49 10.72 0.86
CA LYS A 231 18.73 11.40 2.13
C LYS A 231 19.54 12.69 1.91
N ALA A 232 19.62 13.51 2.96
CA ALA A 232 20.35 14.76 2.92
C ALA A 232 21.85 14.61 2.62
N ASP A 233 22.44 13.46 2.98
CA ASP A 233 23.84 13.13 2.70
C ASP A 233 24.06 12.50 1.31
N GLY A 234 23.01 12.41 0.49
CA GLY A 234 23.03 11.82 -0.83
C GLY A 234 22.88 10.29 -0.84
N SER A 235 22.80 9.64 0.30
CA SER A 235 22.58 8.19 0.34
C SER A 235 21.14 7.85 -0.04
N ILE A 236 20.97 6.74 -0.78
CA ILE A 236 19.66 6.24 -1.17
C ILE A 236 19.05 5.45 0.00
N PRO A 237 17.85 5.81 0.46
CA PRO A 237 17.16 5.05 1.49
C PRO A 237 16.92 3.62 1.03
N LYS A 238 17.19 2.64 1.89
CA LYS A 238 16.88 1.24 1.66
C LYS A 238 15.81 0.83 2.67
N ILE A 239 14.57 0.84 2.21
CA ILE A 239 13.39 0.44 2.98
C ILE A 239 12.98 -0.92 2.46
N ASN A 240 13.16 -1.93 3.32
CA ASN A 240 12.93 -3.32 3.00
C ASN A 240 11.43 -3.66 2.90
N SER A 241 11.01 -4.89 3.19
CA SER A 241 9.61 -5.31 3.06
C SER A 241 8.67 -4.36 3.81
N ASP A 242 7.77 -3.76 3.06
CA ASP A 242 6.88 -2.69 3.48
C ASP A 242 5.44 -2.98 3.05
N GLY A 243 5.11 -2.73 1.78
CA GLY A 243 3.80 -3.03 1.24
C GLY A 243 3.42 -4.50 1.37
N ILE A 244 2.20 -4.76 1.84
CA ILE A 244 1.65 -6.10 2.06
C ILE A 244 0.16 -6.13 1.76
N ALA A 245 -0.32 -7.18 1.08
CA ALA A 245 -1.74 -7.39 0.81
C ALA A 245 -2.08 -8.88 0.85
N LEU A 246 -3.28 -9.21 1.30
CA LEU A 246 -3.76 -10.57 1.41
C LEU A 246 -4.95 -10.78 0.48
N THR A 247 -4.87 -11.79 -0.41
CA THR A 247 -5.96 -12.06 -1.35
C THR A 247 -7.29 -12.34 -0.64
N PRO A 248 -8.44 -12.05 -1.27
CA PRO A 248 -9.76 -12.22 -0.65
C PRO A 248 -10.02 -13.65 -0.14
N ASP A 249 -9.53 -14.66 -0.86
CA ASP A 249 -9.60 -16.09 -0.50
C ASP A 249 -8.59 -16.51 0.59
N LYS A 250 -7.73 -15.57 1.03
CA LYS A 250 -6.66 -15.78 2.01
C LYS A 250 -5.58 -16.79 1.58
N ALA A 251 -5.52 -17.14 0.30
CA ALA A 251 -4.59 -18.13 -0.21
C ALA A 251 -3.18 -17.56 -0.45
N TRP A 252 -3.09 -16.30 -0.81
CA TRP A 252 -1.81 -15.67 -1.17
C TRP A 252 -1.56 -14.38 -0.38
N LEU A 253 -0.34 -14.26 0.12
CA LEU A 253 0.20 -13.02 0.67
C LEU A 253 1.11 -12.38 -0.39
N TYR A 254 0.75 -11.16 -0.81
CA TYR A 254 1.54 -10.30 -1.67
C TYR A 254 2.36 -9.35 -0.82
N TYR A 255 3.60 -9.12 -1.19
CA TYR A 255 4.49 -8.21 -0.47
C TYR A 255 5.59 -7.67 -1.37
N LYS A 256 6.23 -6.58 -0.95
CA LYS A 256 7.38 -6.02 -1.65
C LYS A 256 8.22 -5.12 -0.73
N PRO A 257 9.52 -4.93 -1.02
CA PRO A 257 10.28 -3.81 -0.47
C PRO A 257 9.72 -2.48 -0.97
N LEU A 258 9.76 -1.41 -0.16
CA LEU A 258 9.33 -0.08 -0.62
C LEU A 258 10.28 0.43 -1.71
N THR A 259 11.60 0.41 -1.44
CA THR A 259 12.61 0.87 -2.40
C THR A 259 13.00 -0.24 -3.37
N ASP A 260 12.01 -0.68 -4.14
CA ASP A 260 12.07 -1.65 -5.24
C ASP A 260 10.79 -1.48 -6.09
N ASP A 261 10.75 -2.00 -7.31
CA ASP A 261 9.56 -2.04 -8.16
C ASP A 261 9.01 -3.46 -8.38
N LYS A 262 9.66 -4.48 -7.80
CA LYS A 262 9.21 -5.88 -7.88
C LYS A 262 8.09 -6.18 -6.92
N LEU A 263 7.20 -7.07 -7.35
CA LEU A 263 6.10 -7.60 -6.55
C LEU A 263 6.28 -9.11 -6.36
N TYR A 264 6.13 -9.57 -5.13
CA TYR A 264 6.26 -10.97 -4.75
C TYR A 264 4.99 -11.50 -4.13
N ARG A 265 4.79 -12.83 -4.20
CA ARG A 265 3.75 -13.50 -3.42
C ARG A 265 4.19 -14.85 -2.89
N VAL A 266 3.54 -15.30 -1.83
CA VAL A 266 3.76 -16.61 -1.24
C VAL A 266 2.44 -17.21 -0.79
N ASN A 267 2.30 -18.54 -0.91
CA ASN A 267 1.12 -19.24 -0.43
C ASN A 267 1.06 -19.21 1.10
N THR A 268 -0.05 -18.73 1.65
CA THR A 268 -0.23 -18.54 3.10
C THR A 268 -0.27 -19.85 3.89
N ALA A 269 -0.65 -20.98 3.28
CA ALA A 269 -0.62 -22.27 3.95
C ALA A 269 0.80 -22.66 4.39
N LEU A 270 1.84 -22.31 3.60
CA LEU A 270 3.23 -22.51 3.97
C LEU A 270 3.63 -21.63 5.17
N LEU A 271 3.08 -20.41 5.21
CA LEU A 271 3.34 -19.48 6.31
C LEU A 271 2.66 -19.91 7.61
N ARG A 272 1.49 -20.53 7.54
CA ARG A 272 0.73 -20.98 8.71
C ARG A 272 1.23 -22.29 9.32
N ASP A 273 1.86 -23.12 8.52
CA ASP A 273 2.46 -24.38 9.02
C ASP A 273 3.85 -24.12 9.60
N PHE A 274 3.93 -23.94 10.91
CA PHE A 274 5.18 -23.66 11.61
C PHE A 274 6.18 -24.82 11.59
N SER A 275 5.78 -25.99 11.11
CA SER A 275 6.70 -27.11 10.86
C SER A 275 7.42 -27.01 9.50
N THR A 276 6.88 -26.23 8.56
CA THR A 276 7.55 -25.97 7.27
C THR A 276 8.83 -25.19 7.47
N SER A 277 9.95 -25.70 6.92
CA SER A 277 11.26 -25.04 7.05
C SER A 277 11.30 -23.68 6.36
N LEU A 278 12.08 -22.73 6.91
CA LEU A 278 12.24 -21.40 6.32
C LEU A 278 12.78 -21.48 4.89
N GLN A 279 13.71 -22.40 4.60
CA GLN A 279 14.24 -22.62 3.25
C GLN A 279 13.15 -23.08 2.27
N THR A 280 12.25 -23.97 2.72
CA THR A 280 11.13 -24.41 1.88
C THR A 280 10.21 -23.25 1.56
N ILE A 281 9.87 -22.41 2.53
CA ILE A 281 9.02 -21.23 2.33
C ILE A 281 9.67 -20.28 1.32
N ASP A 282 10.94 -19.95 1.52
CA ASP A 282 11.68 -19.03 0.65
C ASP A 282 11.74 -19.54 -0.81
N SER A 283 11.97 -20.85 -0.99
CA SER A 283 12.00 -21.48 -2.32
C SER A 283 10.65 -21.50 -3.06
N LYS A 284 9.56 -21.16 -2.39
CA LYS A 284 8.19 -21.13 -2.92
C LYS A 284 7.64 -19.72 -3.10
N VAL A 285 8.47 -18.71 -2.92
CA VAL A 285 8.11 -17.34 -3.29
C VAL A 285 8.04 -17.24 -4.81
N GLU A 286 6.99 -16.59 -5.30
CA GLU A 286 6.82 -16.26 -6.70
C GLU A 286 7.18 -14.79 -6.94
N ASP A 287 8.13 -14.53 -7.86
CA ASP A 287 8.45 -13.22 -8.38
C ASP A 287 7.47 -12.91 -9.53
N LEU A 288 6.64 -11.90 -9.35
CA LEU A 288 5.62 -11.50 -10.32
C LEU A 288 6.14 -10.47 -11.34
N GLY A 289 7.40 -10.04 -11.20
CA GLY A 289 8.05 -9.08 -12.07
C GLY A 289 7.95 -7.64 -11.57
N HIS A 290 8.25 -6.73 -12.47
CA HIS A 290 8.36 -5.30 -12.20
C HIS A 290 7.01 -4.58 -12.39
N PHE A 291 6.65 -3.73 -11.44
CA PHE A 291 5.44 -2.91 -11.46
C PHE A 291 5.77 -1.45 -11.15
N ILE A 292 5.61 -1.03 -9.90
CA ILE A 292 5.82 0.36 -9.45
C ILE A 292 6.48 0.41 -8.07
N THR A 293 7.09 1.55 -7.76
CA THR A 293 7.45 1.91 -6.39
C THR A 293 6.19 2.36 -5.66
N THR A 294 5.82 1.65 -4.60
CA THR A 294 4.67 1.96 -3.76
C THR A 294 5.00 1.76 -2.29
N ASP A 295 4.26 2.43 -1.42
CA ASP A 295 4.25 2.20 0.02
C ASP A 295 3.28 1.04 0.34
N GLY A 296 2.05 1.31 0.75
CA GLY A 296 1.05 0.30 1.02
C GLY A 296 0.36 -0.26 -0.22
N MET A 297 -0.46 -1.30 -0.03
CA MET A 297 -1.31 -1.89 -1.06
C MET A 297 -2.50 -2.65 -0.45
N GLU A 298 -3.63 -2.72 -1.16
CA GLU A 298 -4.84 -3.36 -0.66
C GLU A 298 -5.61 -4.07 -1.77
N PHE A 299 -6.19 -5.26 -1.47
CA PHE A 299 -7.06 -5.99 -2.38
C PHE A 299 -8.53 -5.64 -2.18
N ASP A 300 -9.27 -5.52 -3.30
CA ASP A 300 -10.73 -5.57 -3.25
C ASP A 300 -11.24 -7.04 -3.19
N LYS A 301 -12.56 -7.19 -3.11
CA LYS A 301 -13.21 -8.51 -3.05
C LYS A 301 -13.13 -9.28 -4.36
N GLU A 302 -12.96 -8.59 -5.46
CA GLU A 302 -12.82 -9.13 -6.83
C GLU A 302 -11.38 -9.56 -7.13
N GLY A 303 -10.43 -9.29 -6.23
CA GLY A 303 -9.02 -9.66 -6.37
C GLY A 303 -8.20 -8.65 -7.17
N ASN A 304 -8.68 -7.43 -7.36
CA ASN A 304 -7.86 -6.35 -7.86
C ASN A 304 -7.00 -5.77 -6.73
N LEU A 305 -5.73 -5.53 -7.01
CA LEU A 305 -4.77 -4.91 -6.09
C LEU A 305 -4.62 -3.43 -6.39
N TYR A 306 -4.79 -2.58 -5.37
CA TYR A 306 -4.66 -1.12 -5.46
C TYR A 306 -3.37 -0.66 -4.81
N LEU A 307 -2.65 0.24 -5.47
CA LEU A 307 -1.35 0.76 -5.08
C LEU A 307 -1.23 2.26 -5.45
N GLY A 308 -0.33 2.97 -4.76
CA GLY A 308 0.08 4.32 -5.15
C GLY A 308 1.40 4.31 -5.89
N ASP A 309 1.44 4.84 -7.11
CA ASP A 309 2.67 5.08 -7.84
C ASP A 309 3.33 6.35 -7.30
N LEU A 310 4.38 6.19 -6.48
CA LEU A 310 5.08 7.30 -5.84
C LEU A 310 5.81 8.20 -6.86
N GLU A 311 6.25 7.63 -7.98
CA GLU A 311 6.96 8.39 -9.01
C GLU A 311 6.01 9.25 -9.84
N LYS A 312 4.78 8.76 -10.09
CA LYS A 312 3.80 9.42 -10.97
C LYS A 312 2.64 10.07 -10.23
N SER A 313 2.67 10.06 -8.88
CA SER A 313 1.55 10.59 -8.04
C SER A 313 0.19 10.08 -8.52
N SER A 314 0.06 8.76 -8.64
CA SER A 314 -1.10 8.10 -9.22
C SER A 314 -1.62 7.00 -8.32
N ILE A 315 -2.91 6.68 -8.44
CA ILE A 315 -3.47 5.42 -7.93
C ILE A 315 -3.60 4.46 -9.10
N VAL A 316 -3.07 3.26 -8.94
CA VAL A 316 -3.13 2.20 -9.94
C VAL A 316 -3.87 0.99 -9.40
N LYS A 317 -4.42 0.21 -10.32
CA LYS A 317 -5.05 -1.08 -10.08
C LYS A 317 -4.32 -2.17 -10.89
N ILE A 318 -3.97 -3.26 -10.23
CA ILE A 318 -3.48 -4.48 -10.88
C ILE A 318 -4.59 -5.52 -10.81
N THR A 319 -5.04 -5.99 -11.98
CA THR A 319 -6.09 -7.01 -12.10
C THR A 319 -5.56 -8.41 -11.82
N PRO A 320 -6.42 -9.44 -11.56
CA PRO A 320 -5.97 -10.80 -11.29
C PRO A 320 -5.09 -11.42 -12.39
N ASP A 321 -5.19 -10.95 -13.63
CA ASP A 321 -4.31 -11.33 -14.75
C ASP A 321 -3.03 -10.49 -14.84
N LEU A 322 -2.70 -9.78 -13.76
CA LEU A 322 -1.49 -8.95 -13.58
C LEU A 322 -1.37 -7.77 -14.56
N LYS A 323 -2.49 -7.28 -15.11
CA LYS A 323 -2.49 -6.05 -15.90
C LYS A 323 -2.67 -4.83 -15.02
N MET A 324 -1.83 -3.83 -15.23
CA MET A 324 -1.85 -2.59 -14.49
C MET A 324 -2.63 -1.49 -15.23
N HIS A 325 -3.49 -0.77 -14.50
CA HIS A 325 -4.31 0.32 -14.99
C HIS A 325 -4.20 1.53 -14.06
N THR A 326 -3.88 2.70 -14.60
CA THR A 326 -3.95 3.96 -13.83
C THR A 326 -5.40 4.38 -13.69
N LEU A 327 -5.85 4.63 -12.46
CA LEU A 327 -7.20 5.10 -12.15
C LEU A 327 -7.27 6.62 -12.12
N ILE A 328 -6.28 7.24 -11.49
CA ILE A 328 -6.18 8.70 -11.37
C ILE A 328 -4.73 9.11 -11.18
N THR A 329 -4.36 10.28 -11.71
CA THR A 329 -3.08 10.96 -11.47
C THR A 329 -3.39 12.36 -10.94
N ASP A 330 -2.84 12.71 -9.79
CA ASP A 330 -3.01 14.03 -9.17
C ASP A 330 -1.78 14.39 -8.33
N PRO A 331 -0.78 15.07 -8.93
CA PRO A 331 0.46 15.40 -8.23
C PRO A 331 0.30 16.43 -7.11
N GLU A 332 -0.84 17.13 -7.04
CA GLU A 332 -1.13 18.09 -5.97
C GLU A 332 -1.76 17.41 -4.75
N LYS A 333 -2.51 16.32 -4.96
CA LYS A 333 -3.20 15.62 -3.88
C LYS A 333 -2.50 14.33 -3.46
N LEU A 334 -1.93 13.56 -4.39
CA LEU A 334 -1.31 12.27 -4.12
C LEU A 334 0.19 12.42 -3.79
N ILE A 335 0.48 13.25 -2.78
CA ILE A 335 1.84 13.49 -2.28
C ILE A 335 2.20 12.37 -1.30
N TRP A 336 2.77 11.25 -1.81
CA TRP A 336 3.05 10.03 -1.07
C TRP A 336 1.77 9.36 -0.54
N PRO A 337 0.95 8.75 -1.40
CA PRO A 337 -0.12 7.86 -0.97
C PRO A 337 0.50 6.66 -0.23
N ASP A 338 0.14 6.51 1.04
CA ASP A 338 0.81 5.62 1.99
C ASP A 338 0.02 4.33 2.24
N SER A 339 -1.12 4.43 2.91
CA SER A 339 -1.94 3.28 3.31
C SER A 339 -3.34 3.34 2.71
N TYR A 340 -3.98 2.17 2.61
CA TYR A 340 -5.28 2.01 1.94
C TYR A 340 -6.26 1.23 2.79
N SER A 341 -7.54 1.56 2.64
CA SER A 341 -8.65 0.79 3.21
C SER A 341 -9.86 0.88 2.29
N ILE A 342 -10.50 -0.25 1.99
CA ILE A 342 -11.69 -0.28 1.13
C ILE A 342 -12.93 -0.41 2.00
N SER A 343 -13.83 0.58 1.87
CA SER A 343 -15.08 0.61 2.61
C SER A 343 -16.17 -0.27 1.99
N ALA A 344 -17.18 -0.60 2.78
CA ALA A 344 -18.30 -1.44 2.34
C ALA A 344 -19.10 -0.82 1.18
N ASP A 345 -19.12 0.50 1.07
CA ASP A 345 -19.80 1.26 0.00
C ASP A 345 -18.92 1.47 -1.24
N GLY A 346 -17.76 0.81 -1.30
CA GLY A 346 -16.90 0.73 -2.49
C GLY A 346 -16.05 1.98 -2.73
N TYR A 347 -15.56 2.62 -1.68
CA TYR A 347 -14.52 3.64 -1.78
C TYR A 347 -13.17 3.09 -1.33
N LEU A 348 -12.13 3.44 -2.06
CA LEU A 348 -10.75 3.31 -1.63
C LEU A 348 -10.36 4.56 -0.83
N TYR A 349 -10.13 4.39 0.46
CA TYR A 349 -9.59 5.44 1.34
C TYR A 349 -8.07 5.40 1.31
N ILE A 350 -7.45 6.57 1.33
CA ILE A 350 -6.02 6.76 1.08
C ILE A 350 -5.48 7.77 2.09
N SER A 351 -4.43 7.43 2.81
CA SER A 351 -3.68 8.39 3.62
C SER A 351 -2.56 9.03 2.81
N ILE A 352 -2.32 10.33 3.03
CA ILE A 352 -1.29 11.11 2.34
C ILE A 352 -0.25 11.58 3.35
N SER A 353 0.89 10.89 3.38
CA SER A 353 1.89 11.05 4.44
C SER A 353 3.00 12.05 4.14
N GLN A 354 3.24 12.41 2.87
CA GLN A 354 4.25 13.39 2.44
C GLN A 354 5.69 13.03 2.89
N ILE A 355 6.04 11.74 2.97
CA ILE A 355 7.33 11.28 3.51
C ILE A 355 8.52 11.93 2.80
N GLN A 356 8.48 12.08 1.47
CA GLN A 356 9.56 12.70 0.70
C GLN A 356 9.82 14.17 1.06
N GLN A 357 8.87 14.82 1.74
CA GLN A 357 8.99 16.21 2.18
C GLN A 357 9.52 16.35 3.62
N MET A 358 9.75 15.23 4.32
CA MET A 358 10.27 15.21 5.68
C MET A 358 11.73 15.77 5.76
N PRO A 359 12.15 16.24 6.92
CA PRO A 359 13.50 16.77 7.13
C PRO A 359 14.62 15.82 6.71
N TRP A 360 14.42 14.51 6.88
CA TRP A 360 15.41 13.46 6.55
C TRP A 360 15.84 13.44 5.08
N PHE A 361 14.95 13.89 4.18
CA PHE A 361 15.18 13.94 2.73
C PHE A 361 15.40 15.36 2.20
N ASN A 362 15.41 16.37 3.08
CA ASN A 362 15.45 17.79 2.72
C ASN A 362 16.43 18.60 3.56
N ASN A 363 17.64 18.09 3.83
CA ASN A 363 18.70 18.79 4.57
C ASN A 363 18.22 19.30 5.94
N ASN A 364 17.48 18.52 6.69
CA ASN A 364 16.85 18.83 7.97
C ASN A 364 15.81 19.98 7.92
N ILE A 365 15.34 20.32 6.73
CA ILE A 365 14.25 21.30 6.55
C ILE A 365 12.95 20.53 6.36
N ASN A 366 11.98 20.76 7.23
CA ASN A 366 10.64 20.21 7.06
C ASN A 366 9.90 20.96 5.95
N LYS A 367 9.59 20.28 4.85
CA LYS A 367 8.85 20.80 3.71
C LYS A 367 7.42 20.26 3.62
N THR A 368 6.98 19.48 4.62
CA THR A 368 5.62 18.98 4.64
C THR A 368 4.62 20.13 4.69
N GLU A 369 3.59 20.04 3.90
CA GLU A 369 2.54 21.06 3.80
C GLU A 369 1.31 20.63 4.61
N LYS A 370 0.78 21.58 5.39
CA LYS A 370 -0.41 21.36 6.19
C LYS A 370 -1.65 21.92 5.48
N PRO A 371 -2.81 21.31 5.65
CA PRO A 371 -3.09 20.13 6.47
C PRO A 371 -2.65 18.83 5.79
N TYR A 372 -2.30 17.80 6.58
CA TYR A 372 -2.23 16.41 6.11
C TYR A 372 -3.63 15.91 5.80
N LYS A 373 -3.76 14.94 4.89
CA LYS A 373 -5.07 14.56 4.31
C LYS A 373 -5.33 13.07 4.35
N LEU A 374 -6.58 12.72 4.61
CA LEU A 374 -7.18 11.46 4.19
C LEU A 374 -8.08 11.73 2.99
N LEU A 375 -7.87 11.00 1.93
CA LEU A 375 -8.64 11.09 0.69
C LEU A 375 -9.44 9.81 0.48
N ARG A 376 -10.44 9.86 -0.41
CA ARG A 376 -11.09 8.66 -0.93
C ARG A 376 -11.37 8.77 -2.42
N LEU A 377 -11.42 7.62 -3.07
CA LEU A 377 -11.71 7.45 -4.49
C LEU A 377 -12.81 6.42 -4.66
N LYS A 378 -13.84 6.70 -5.45
CA LYS A 378 -14.85 5.70 -5.79
C LYS A 378 -14.27 4.65 -6.74
N LEU A 379 -14.41 3.35 -6.38
CA LEU A 379 -13.98 2.21 -7.19
C LEU A 379 -15.08 1.74 -8.16
#